data_c786472677beac695b86c08c560ded2a
#
_entry.id   c786472677beac695b86c08c560ded2a
#
_cell.length_a   1.000
_cell.length_b   1.000
_cell.length_c   1.000
_cell.angle_alpha   90.00
_cell.angle_beta   90.00
_cell.angle_gamma   90.00
#
_symmetry.space_group_name_H-M   'P 1'
#
loop_
_entity.id
_entity.type
_entity.pdbx_description
1 polymer ?
#
loop_
_entity_poly.entity_id
_entity_poly.type
_entity_poly.pdbx_seq_one_letter_code
_entity_poly.pdbx_strand_id
1 'polypeptide(L)'
;MKGLITDGKGNVLLKDDIPKPDIGDYDALVQTVGCGICNGTELKIIDGHLKGFSTYPAVLGHEAVGRVIETGKRVKNYKVGDLVLRPGLCNNDKYYSMWGGFAEFTTVADCMSMEEDGIAVEDVSLKSRIVVPSFVNEIEAPMLITLEEIYSAAKRLGVREDMRIVIMGCGPVGIAMANFCKILGAKFILLGGHHEARMTKALEVGADVVVNTHKEDIVEKVHKYMGAADLYIDAVGNGNTLSQGLRCIKPGGTIGIYGIGLKNDD
;
A
#
# COMPACT_ATOMS: atom_id res chain seq x y z
N MET A 1 -26.63 -2.17 1.20
CA MET A 1 -25.64 -2.59 0.20
C MET A 1 -24.78 -3.72 0.74
N LYS A 2 -24.12 -4.47 -0.15
CA LYS A 2 -23.20 -5.54 0.24
C LYS A 2 -21.82 -5.03 0.61
N GLY A 3 -21.14 -5.77 1.48
CA GLY A 3 -19.73 -5.54 1.81
C GLY A 3 -19.15 -6.64 2.68
N LEU A 4 -17.82 -6.72 2.72
CA LEU A 4 -17.10 -7.66 3.58
C LEU A 4 -16.75 -6.98 4.90
N ILE A 5 -17.16 -7.60 5.99
CA ILE A 5 -16.88 -7.13 7.34
C ILE A 5 -16.06 -8.15 8.13
N THR A 6 -15.42 -7.66 9.19
CA THR A 6 -14.80 -8.52 10.21
C THR A 6 -15.24 -8.11 11.62
N ASP A 7 -15.20 -9.06 12.55
CA ASP A 7 -15.43 -8.82 13.98
C ASP A 7 -14.15 -8.54 14.78
N GLY A 8 -12.98 -8.54 14.12
CA GLY A 8 -11.68 -8.39 14.77
C GLY A 8 -11.22 -9.61 15.54
N LYS A 9 -11.82 -10.79 15.31
CA LYS A 9 -11.51 -12.05 15.99
C LYS A 9 -11.26 -13.21 15.01
N GLY A 10 -10.80 -12.87 13.81
CA GLY A 10 -10.50 -13.84 12.75
C GLY A 10 -11.66 -14.14 11.80
N ASN A 11 -12.86 -13.61 12.02
CA ASN A 11 -14.00 -13.89 11.15
C ASN A 11 -14.18 -12.83 10.06
N VAL A 12 -14.48 -13.29 8.84
CA VAL A 12 -14.87 -12.45 7.71
C VAL A 12 -16.26 -12.86 7.23
N LEU A 13 -17.16 -11.91 7.11
CA LEU A 13 -18.56 -12.13 6.77
C LEU A 13 -18.99 -11.21 5.62
N LEU A 14 -19.73 -11.76 4.66
CA LEU A 14 -20.47 -10.96 3.69
C LEU A 14 -21.77 -10.46 4.35
N LYS A 15 -21.99 -9.15 4.33
CA LYS A 15 -23.22 -8.49 4.76
C LYS A 15 -23.89 -7.80 3.57
N ASP A 16 -25.21 -7.70 3.60
CA ASP A 16 -26.05 -7.04 2.59
C ASP A 16 -26.86 -5.86 3.15
N ASP A 17 -26.74 -5.62 4.45
CA ASP A 17 -27.45 -4.60 5.21
C ASP A 17 -26.58 -3.41 5.64
N ILE A 18 -25.40 -3.23 5.00
CA ILE A 18 -24.57 -2.04 5.21
C ILE A 18 -25.32 -0.82 4.60
N PRO A 19 -25.51 0.27 5.35
CA PRO A 19 -26.13 1.46 4.80
C PRO A 19 -25.34 1.99 3.60
N LYS A 20 -26.06 2.37 2.53
CA LYS A 20 -25.43 3.11 1.44
C LYS A 20 -25.09 4.51 1.96
N PRO A 21 -23.86 5.03 1.70
CA PRO A 21 -23.50 6.35 2.21
C PRO A 21 -24.35 7.46 1.57
N ASP A 22 -24.79 8.40 2.38
CA ASP A 22 -25.29 9.68 1.94
C ASP A 22 -24.11 10.61 1.63
N ILE A 23 -24.27 11.53 0.67
CA ILE A 23 -23.23 12.49 0.29
C ILE A 23 -23.57 13.89 0.76
N GLY A 24 -22.56 14.60 1.28
CA GLY A 24 -22.62 16.02 1.57
C GLY A 24 -22.35 16.89 0.33
N ASP A 25 -22.36 18.20 0.52
CA ASP A 25 -22.13 19.15 -0.59
C ASP A 25 -20.76 18.99 -1.27
N TYR A 26 -19.74 18.53 -0.55
CA TYR A 26 -18.37 18.33 -1.05
C TYR A 26 -18.03 16.88 -1.36
N ASP A 27 -18.96 15.95 -1.22
CA ASP A 27 -18.71 14.54 -1.44
C ASP A 27 -19.16 14.07 -2.82
N ALA A 28 -18.48 13.08 -3.38
CA ALA A 28 -18.98 12.34 -4.51
C ALA A 28 -19.27 10.89 -4.07
N LEU A 29 -20.39 10.35 -4.52
CA LEU A 29 -20.75 8.94 -4.35
C LEU A 29 -20.03 8.12 -5.40
N VAL A 30 -19.42 7.05 -4.95
CA VAL A 30 -18.57 6.18 -5.76
C VAL A 30 -19.10 4.76 -5.74
N GLN A 31 -19.29 4.16 -6.90
CA GLN A 31 -19.51 2.73 -7.04
C GLN A 31 -18.16 2.04 -7.13
N THR A 32 -17.87 1.12 -6.22
CA THR A 32 -16.61 0.37 -6.19
C THR A 32 -16.49 -0.50 -7.44
N VAL A 33 -15.38 -0.37 -8.16
CA VAL A 33 -15.02 -1.17 -9.35
C VAL A 33 -14.10 -2.32 -8.97
N GLY A 34 -13.15 -2.06 -8.07
CA GLY A 34 -12.20 -3.05 -7.61
C GLY A 34 -11.51 -2.64 -6.32
N CYS A 35 -11.03 -3.62 -5.59
CA CYS A 35 -10.21 -3.38 -4.40
C CYS A 35 -9.14 -4.45 -4.30
N GLY A 36 -7.88 -4.04 -4.15
CA GLY A 36 -6.76 -4.93 -3.90
C GLY A 36 -6.89 -5.62 -2.54
N ILE A 37 -6.39 -6.85 -2.46
CA ILE A 37 -6.32 -7.59 -1.20
C ILE A 37 -4.90 -7.51 -0.67
N CYS A 38 -4.67 -6.65 0.31
CA CYS A 38 -3.39 -6.54 1.00
C CYS A 38 -3.34 -7.49 2.19
N ASN A 39 -2.58 -8.56 2.04
CA ASN A 39 -2.48 -9.61 3.05
C ASN A 39 -1.94 -9.07 4.39
N GLY A 40 -1.03 -8.09 4.37
CA GLY A 40 -0.44 -7.52 5.58
C GLY A 40 -1.43 -6.72 6.43
N THR A 41 -2.17 -5.81 5.80
CA THR A 41 -3.10 -4.91 6.50
C THR A 41 -4.42 -5.61 6.82
N GLU A 42 -5.02 -6.30 5.84
CA GLU A 42 -6.33 -6.94 6.03
C GLU A 42 -6.29 -7.99 7.13
N LEU A 43 -5.27 -8.86 7.18
CA LEU A 43 -5.15 -9.86 8.25
C LEU A 43 -5.04 -9.21 9.64
N LYS A 44 -4.34 -8.09 9.76
CA LYS A 44 -4.23 -7.38 11.05
C LYS A 44 -5.56 -6.77 11.49
N ILE A 45 -6.38 -6.28 10.54
CA ILE A 45 -7.74 -5.81 10.86
C ILE A 45 -8.61 -7.01 11.26
N ILE A 46 -8.54 -8.10 10.51
CA ILE A 46 -9.32 -9.32 10.75
C ILE A 46 -9.02 -9.90 12.14
N ASP A 47 -7.75 -9.90 12.54
CA ASP A 47 -7.31 -10.46 13.82
C ASP A 47 -7.36 -9.45 14.98
N GLY A 48 -7.77 -8.20 14.74
CA GLY A 48 -7.87 -7.16 15.77
C GLY A 48 -6.51 -6.58 16.21
N HIS A 49 -5.47 -6.74 15.41
CA HIS A 49 -4.10 -6.34 15.75
C HIS A 49 -3.59 -5.13 14.95
N LEU A 50 -4.44 -4.47 14.17
CA LEU A 50 -4.01 -3.25 13.47
C LEU A 50 -3.85 -2.10 14.46
N LYS A 51 -2.63 -1.60 14.61
CA LYS A 51 -2.33 -0.48 15.50
C LYS A 51 -3.12 0.77 15.08
N GLY A 52 -3.83 1.35 16.05
CA GLY A 52 -4.64 2.55 15.82
C GLY A 52 -6.06 2.28 15.32
N PHE A 53 -6.46 1.00 15.18
CA PHE A 53 -7.83 0.63 14.86
C PHE A 53 -8.32 -0.50 15.78
N SER A 54 -9.45 -0.28 16.46
CA SER A 54 -10.00 -1.23 17.44
C SER A 54 -11.54 -1.29 17.46
N THR A 55 -12.19 -0.69 16.48
CA THR A 55 -13.66 -0.55 16.46
C THR A 55 -14.29 -1.52 15.46
N TYR A 56 -15.14 -2.39 15.97
CA TYR A 56 -15.76 -3.50 15.21
C TYR A 56 -17.28 -3.54 15.43
N PRO A 57 -18.09 -4.13 14.49
CA PRO A 57 -17.65 -4.77 13.24
C PRO A 57 -17.14 -3.77 12.22
N ALA A 58 -16.07 -4.13 11.49
CA ALA A 58 -15.38 -3.24 10.55
C ALA A 58 -15.55 -3.69 9.10
N VAL A 59 -15.83 -2.76 8.19
CA VAL A 59 -15.80 -2.99 6.74
C VAL A 59 -14.36 -2.95 6.27
N LEU A 60 -13.92 -4.00 5.58
CA LEU A 60 -12.56 -4.20 5.08
C LEU A 60 -12.30 -3.43 3.77
N GLY A 61 -11.05 -3.48 3.30
CA GLY A 61 -10.60 -2.97 2.01
C GLY A 61 -10.00 -1.57 2.06
N HIS A 62 -8.71 -1.43 1.67
CA HIS A 62 -8.00 -0.15 1.68
C HIS A 62 -7.33 0.21 0.34
N GLU A 63 -7.33 -0.70 -0.62
CA GLU A 63 -6.78 -0.50 -1.96
C GLU A 63 -7.90 -0.43 -3.01
N ALA A 64 -8.93 0.40 -2.75
CA ALA A 64 -10.10 0.49 -3.59
C ALA A 64 -9.96 1.53 -4.70
N VAL A 65 -10.61 1.24 -5.83
CA VAL A 65 -10.95 2.21 -6.87
C VAL A 65 -12.43 2.11 -7.18
N GLY A 66 -13.01 3.20 -7.61
CA GLY A 66 -14.42 3.20 -7.96
C GLY A 66 -14.79 4.34 -8.89
N ARG A 67 -15.97 4.24 -9.47
CA ARG A 67 -16.50 5.20 -10.44
C ARG A 67 -17.47 6.15 -9.77
N VAL A 68 -17.24 7.43 -9.94
CA VAL A 68 -18.17 8.48 -9.46
C VAL A 68 -19.51 8.33 -10.18
N ILE A 69 -20.59 8.22 -9.41
CA ILE A 69 -21.96 8.08 -9.93
C ILE A 69 -22.87 9.24 -9.56
N GLU A 70 -22.49 10.04 -8.55
CA GLU A 70 -23.22 11.22 -8.11
C GLU A 70 -22.24 12.20 -7.44
N THR A 71 -22.49 13.49 -7.53
CA THR A 71 -21.68 14.55 -6.90
C THR A 71 -22.52 15.52 -6.10
N GLY A 72 -21.99 15.96 -4.97
CA GLY A 72 -22.54 17.05 -4.19
C GLY A 72 -22.43 18.40 -4.92
N LYS A 73 -23.16 19.38 -4.44
CA LYS A 73 -23.35 20.69 -5.13
C LYS A 73 -22.07 21.52 -5.23
N ARG A 74 -21.10 21.30 -4.36
CA ARG A 74 -19.83 22.04 -4.28
C ARG A 74 -18.63 21.26 -4.77
N VAL A 75 -18.85 20.05 -5.29
CA VAL A 75 -17.80 19.24 -5.93
C VAL A 75 -17.43 19.85 -7.27
N LYS A 76 -16.15 20.16 -7.49
CA LYS A 76 -15.60 20.73 -8.72
C LYS A 76 -14.56 19.85 -9.38
N ASN A 77 -13.82 19.07 -8.57
CA ASN A 77 -12.67 18.29 -9.03
C ASN A 77 -13.00 16.84 -9.39
N TYR A 78 -14.23 16.42 -9.21
CA TYR A 78 -14.77 15.13 -9.64
C TYR A 78 -16.02 15.33 -10.47
N LYS A 79 -16.21 14.47 -11.48
CA LYS A 79 -17.43 14.40 -12.28
C LYS A 79 -17.94 12.98 -12.39
N VAL A 80 -19.22 12.82 -12.66
CA VAL A 80 -19.82 11.50 -12.91
C VAL A 80 -19.09 10.83 -14.05
N GLY A 81 -18.69 9.55 -13.83
CA GLY A 81 -17.90 8.74 -14.75
C GLY A 81 -16.40 8.74 -14.44
N ASP A 82 -15.86 9.63 -13.63
CA ASP A 82 -14.44 9.58 -13.23
C ASP A 82 -14.15 8.32 -12.42
N LEU A 83 -13.04 7.68 -12.70
CA LEU A 83 -12.47 6.62 -11.87
C LEU A 83 -11.58 7.26 -10.81
N VAL A 84 -11.81 6.97 -9.53
CA VAL A 84 -11.08 7.60 -8.42
C VAL A 84 -10.37 6.57 -7.55
N LEU A 85 -9.18 6.95 -7.06
CA LEU A 85 -8.39 6.17 -6.11
C LEU A 85 -8.86 6.41 -4.67
N ARG A 86 -8.74 5.35 -3.86
CA ARG A 86 -8.94 5.37 -2.40
C ARG A 86 -10.29 5.95 -1.95
N PRO A 87 -11.41 5.70 -2.66
CA PRO A 87 -12.68 6.06 -2.07
C PRO A 87 -12.85 5.27 -0.77
N GLY A 88 -13.55 5.84 0.19
CA GLY A 88 -13.70 5.26 1.51
C GLY A 88 -15.14 5.26 2.00
N LEU A 89 -15.40 4.53 3.07
CA LEU A 89 -16.69 4.45 3.72
C LEU A 89 -16.62 5.14 5.08
N CYS A 90 -17.53 6.07 5.33
CA CYS A 90 -17.66 6.70 6.64
C CYS A 90 -18.26 5.71 7.66
N ASN A 91 -17.90 5.88 8.92
CA ASN A 91 -18.51 5.16 10.03
C ASN A 91 -20.00 5.49 10.13
N ASN A 92 -20.78 4.50 10.59
CA ASN A 92 -22.19 4.69 10.92
C ASN A 92 -22.49 3.97 12.25
N ASP A 93 -23.74 4.01 12.70
CA ASP A 93 -24.14 3.45 14.03
C ASP A 93 -23.95 1.96 14.15
N LYS A 94 -23.81 1.22 13.04
CA LYS A 94 -23.74 -0.24 13.02
C LYS A 94 -22.39 -0.77 12.56
N TYR A 95 -21.74 -0.10 11.62
CA TYR A 95 -20.50 -0.55 11.01
C TYR A 95 -19.44 0.55 11.06
N TYR A 96 -18.22 0.15 11.33
CA TYR A 96 -17.06 1.02 11.33
C TYR A 96 -16.19 0.74 10.11
N SER A 97 -15.27 1.63 9.83
CA SER A 97 -14.35 1.47 8.72
C SER A 97 -13.13 2.33 8.92
N MET A 98 -11.96 1.81 8.61
CA MET A 98 -10.78 2.64 8.41
C MET A 98 -10.68 3.14 6.98
N TRP A 99 -11.16 2.32 6.01
CA TRP A 99 -11.24 2.65 4.59
C TRP A 99 -12.54 2.15 3.94
N GLY A 100 -12.89 0.86 4.11
CA GLY A 100 -14.17 0.29 3.69
C GLY A 100 -14.34 0.01 2.21
N GLY A 101 -13.25 -0.20 1.50
CA GLY A 101 -13.25 -0.40 0.05
C GLY A 101 -13.89 -1.70 -0.44
N PHE A 102 -14.10 -2.69 0.44
CA PHE A 102 -14.87 -3.90 0.10
C PHE A 102 -16.38 -3.73 0.32
N ALA A 103 -16.89 -2.54 0.09
CA ALA A 103 -18.32 -2.23 0.02
C ALA A 103 -18.71 -1.86 -1.42
N GLU A 104 -19.99 -2.08 -1.80
CA GLU A 104 -20.48 -1.74 -3.15
C GLU A 104 -20.41 -0.24 -3.45
N PHE A 105 -20.61 0.59 -2.44
CA PHE A 105 -20.57 2.06 -2.56
C PHE A 105 -19.70 2.65 -1.46
N THR A 106 -18.98 3.69 -1.84
CA THR A 106 -18.06 4.46 -1.00
C THR A 106 -18.20 5.94 -1.34
N THR A 107 -17.43 6.82 -0.72
CA THR A 107 -17.42 8.25 -1.01
C THR A 107 -16.00 8.77 -1.22
N VAL A 108 -15.90 9.91 -1.89
CA VAL A 108 -14.68 10.69 -1.96
C VAL A 108 -15.01 12.15 -1.70
N ALA A 109 -14.28 12.79 -0.77
CA ALA A 109 -14.45 14.21 -0.48
C ALA A 109 -13.58 15.05 -1.42
N ASP A 110 -14.13 16.13 -1.94
CA ASP A 110 -13.42 17.14 -2.72
C ASP A 110 -12.68 18.11 -1.81
N CYS A 111 -11.53 17.66 -1.29
CA CYS A 111 -10.70 18.43 -0.38
C CYS A 111 -10.21 19.75 -0.97
N MET A 112 -9.97 19.82 -2.27
CA MET A 112 -9.55 21.06 -2.93
C MET A 112 -10.66 22.10 -2.91
N SER A 113 -11.89 21.72 -3.24
CA SER A 113 -13.04 22.62 -3.16
C SER A 113 -13.35 23.05 -1.72
N MET A 114 -13.16 22.16 -0.74
CA MET A 114 -13.29 22.52 0.68
C MET A 114 -12.28 23.59 1.08
N GLU A 115 -11.01 23.44 0.71
CA GLU A 115 -9.95 24.40 1.01
C GLU A 115 -10.16 25.74 0.30
N GLU A 116 -10.62 25.73 -0.96
CA GLU A 116 -11.01 26.96 -1.69
C GLU A 116 -12.12 27.74 -0.98
N ASP A 117 -13.05 27.03 -0.36
CA ASP A 117 -14.17 27.62 0.41
C ASP A 117 -13.79 27.90 1.89
N GLY A 118 -12.49 27.77 2.26
CA GLY A 118 -11.97 28.09 3.59
C GLY A 118 -12.22 27.01 4.65
N ILE A 119 -12.60 25.80 4.25
CA ILE A 119 -12.82 24.67 5.14
C ILE A 119 -11.50 23.90 5.30
N ALA A 120 -10.99 23.81 6.53
CA ALA A 120 -9.78 23.08 6.80
C ALA A 120 -9.97 21.56 6.63
N VAL A 121 -9.05 20.90 5.90
CA VAL A 121 -8.98 19.45 5.78
C VAL A 121 -7.91 18.93 6.72
N GLU A 122 -8.33 18.47 7.90
CA GLU A 122 -7.41 17.99 8.94
C GLU A 122 -6.75 16.65 8.55
N ASP A 123 -7.52 15.74 7.95
CA ASP A 123 -7.00 14.47 7.48
C ASP A 123 -6.36 14.60 6.10
N VAL A 124 -5.03 14.78 6.09
CA VAL A 124 -4.25 14.90 4.85
C VAL A 124 -4.29 13.64 3.98
N SER A 125 -4.69 12.47 4.51
CA SER A 125 -4.82 11.25 3.73
C SER A 125 -5.94 11.35 2.68
N LEU A 126 -6.96 12.18 2.95
CA LEU A 126 -8.04 12.46 2.01
C LEU A 126 -7.56 13.12 0.70
N LYS A 127 -6.44 13.85 0.77
CA LYS A 127 -5.83 14.52 -0.40
C LYS A 127 -5.16 13.54 -1.39
N SER A 128 -4.96 12.29 -0.98
CA SER A 128 -4.45 11.22 -1.87
C SER A 128 -5.53 10.62 -2.79
N ARG A 129 -6.77 11.07 -2.65
CA ARG A 129 -7.91 10.62 -3.44
C ARG A 129 -7.95 11.41 -4.75
N ILE A 130 -7.42 10.80 -5.81
CA ILE A 130 -7.24 11.44 -7.12
C ILE A 130 -8.03 10.72 -8.22
N VAL A 131 -8.28 11.44 -9.30
CA VAL A 131 -8.82 10.83 -10.51
C VAL A 131 -7.73 9.99 -11.18
N VAL A 132 -8.06 8.74 -11.48
CA VAL A 132 -7.17 7.82 -12.18
C VAL A 132 -6.99 8.28 -13.62
N PRO A 133 -5.76 8.39 -14.15
CA PRO A 133 -5.52 8.73 -15.55
C PRO A 133 -6.21 7.76 -16.50
N SER A 134 -6.79 8.28 -17.58
CA SER A 134 -7.64 7.50 -18.51
C SER A 134 -6.91 6.37 -19.25
N PHE A 135 -5.58 6.37 -19.28
CA PHE A 135 -4.78 5.30 -19.88
C PHE A 135 -4.58 4.09 -18.94
N VAL A 136 -4.95 4.21 -17.66
CA VAL A 136 -4.84 3.11 -16.69
C VAL A 136 -6.10 2.26 -16.75
N ASN A 137 -5.91 0.95 -16.89
CA ASN A 137 -7.00 -0.01 -16.85
C ASN A 137 -7.66 -0.03 -15.46
N GLU A 138 -8.98 0.00 -15.40
CA GLU A 138 -9.72 0.06 -14.14
C GLU A 138 -9.52 -1.16 -13.22
N ILE A 139 -9.22 -2.34 -13.80
CA ILE A 139 -8.94 -3.57 -13.03
C ILE A 139 -7.53 -3.50 -12.41
N GLU A 140 -6.60 -2.83 -13.07
CA GLU A 140 -5.22 -2.65 -12.60
C GLU A 140 -5.06 -1.44 -11.67
N ALA A 141 -5.99 -0.49 -11.74
CA ALA A 141 -5.92 0.77 -11.00
C ALA A 141 -5.77 0.62 -9.47
N PRO A 142 -6.32 -0.40 -8.77
CA PRO A 142 -6.06 -0.59 -7.35
C PRO A 142 -4.56 -0.72 -7.01
N MET A 143 -3.74 -1.25 -7.92
CA MET A 143 -2.29 -1.36 -7.73
C MET A 143 -1.58 -0.01 -7.64
N LEU A 144 -2.16 1.06 -8.20
CA LEU A 144 -1.57 2.40 -8.10
C LEU A 144 -1.40 2.83 -6.64
N ILE A 145 -2.31 2.40 -5.75
CA ILE A 145 -2.26 2.72 -4.33
C ILE A 145 -0.96 2.18 -3.71
N THR A 146 -0.70 0.89 -3.89
CA THR A 146 0.52 0.24 -3.43
C THR A 146 1.77 0.83 -4.11
N LEU A 147 1.70 1.12 -5.41
CA LEU A 147 2.84 1.70 -6.15
C LEU A 147 3.19 3.11 -5.67
N GLU A 148 2.20 3.97 -5.40
CA GLU A 148 2.40 5.30 -4.82
C GLU A 148 3.06 5.24 -3.44
N GLU A 149 2.61 4.31 -2.59
CA GLU A 149 3.17 4.11 -1.26
C GLU A 149 4.63 3.64 -1.32
N ILE A 150 4.94 2.70 -2.21
CA ILE A 150 6.30 2.18 -2.39
C ILE A 150 7.21 3.26 -2.96
N TYR A 151 6.76 4.02 -3.97
CA TYR A 151 7.53 5.14 -4.52
C TYR A 151 7.80 6.21 -3.46
N SER A 152 6.78 6.60 -2.71
CA SER A 152 6.91 7.53 -1.58
C SER A 152 7.91 7.03 -0.53
N ALA A 153 7.86 5.73 -0.20
CA ALA A 153 8.81 5.12 0.72
C ALA A 153 10.24 5.15 0.18
N ALA A 154 10.45 4.79 -1.08
CA ALA A 154 11.77 4.87 -1.72
C ALA A 154 12.36 6.29 -1.67
N LYS A 155 11.53 7.30 -1.94
CA LYS A 155 11.92 8.72 -1.82
C LYS A 155 12.28 9.11 -0.39
N ARG A 156 11.48 8.72 0.60
CA ARG A 156 11.74 9.00 2.03
C ARG A 156 12.96 8.27 2.56
N LEU A 157 13.27 7.08 2.06
CA LEU A 157 14.50 6.35 2.37
C LEU A 157 15.74 6.97 1.72
N GLY A 158 15.55 8.02 0.90
CA GLY A 158 16.63 8.77 0.28
C GLY A 158 17.31 8.01 -0.88
N VAL A 159 16.57 7.11 -1.54
CA VAL A 159 17.11 6.44 -2.75
C VAL A 159 17.55 7.47 -3.76
N ARG A 160 18.79 7.34 -4.25
CA ARG A 160 19.41 8.24 -5.22
C ARG A 160 20.47 7.52 -6.03
N GLU A 161 21.03 8.24 -6.98
CA GLU A 161 22.14 7.77 -7.80
C GLU A 161 23.30 7.25 -6.95
N ASP A 162 24.06 6.32 -7.52
CA ASP A 162 25.25 5.67 -6.94
C ASP A 162 25.02 4.76 -5.71
N MET A 163 23.80 4.65 -5.19
CA MET A 163 23.52 3.75 -4.08
C MET A 163 23.56 2.28 -4.47
N ARG A 164 24.15 1.46 -3.61
CA ARG A 164 24.09 -0.01 -3.63
C ARG A 164 23.01 -0.41 -2.63
N ILE A 165 21.96 -1.06 -3.11
CA ILE A 165 20.76 -1.34 -2.35
C ILE A 165 20.54 -2.84 -2.24
N VAL A 166 20.21 -3.29 -1.02
CA VAL A 166 19.70 -4.64 -0.77
C VAL A 166 18.22 -4.56 -0.47
N ILE A 167 17.41 -5.38 -1.11
CA ILE A 167 15.98 -5.51 -0.85
C ILE A 167 15.72 -6.94 -0.38
N MET A 168 15.18 -7.08 0.83
CA MET A 168 14.78 -8.37 1.36
C MET A 168 13.30 -8.60 1.16
N GLY A 169 12.96 -9.64 0.40
CA GLY A 169 11.60 -10.02 0.03
C GLY A 169 11.32 -9.87 -1.47
N CYS A 170 10.89 -10.96 -2.11
CA CYS A 170 10.48 -10.99 -3.53
C CYS A 170 8.96 -11.00 -3.70
N GLY A 171 8.22 -10.43 -2.75
CA GLY A 171 6.78 -10.15 -2.89
C GLY A 171 6.51 -8.97 -3.86
N PRO A 172 5.24 -8.66 -4.13
CA PRO A 172 4.87 -7.52 -4.99
C PRO A 172 5.56 -6.22 -4.57
N VAL A 173 5.61 -5.95 -3.25
CA VAL A 173 6.31 -4.80 -2.67
C VAL A 173 7.80 -4.79 -3.00
N GLY A 174 8.51 -5.89 -2.76
CA GLY A 174 9.96 -5.95 -3.04
C GLY A 174 10.28 -5.80 -4.52
N ILE A 175 9.47 -6.38 -5.40
CA ILE A 175 9.60 -6.27 -6.86
C ILE A 175 9.39 -4.82 -7.30
N ALA A 176 8.32 -4.16 -6.84
CA ALA A 176 8.06 -2.77 -7.16
C ALA A 176 9.11 -1.83 -6.56
N MET A 177 9.61 -2.14 -5.35
CA MET A 177 10.71 -1.39 -4.72
C MET A 177 11.98 -1.47 -5.58
N ALA A 178 12.34 -2.65 -6.11
CA ALA A 178 13.49 -2.81 -7.01
C ALA A 178 13.33 -1.94 -8.27
N ASN A 179 12.13 -1.92 -8.85
CA ASN A 179 11.83 -1.08 -10.02
C ASN A 179 11.99 0.41 -9.69
N PHE A 180 11.37 0.89 -8.61
CA PHE A 180 11.50 2.30 -8.24
C PHE A 180 12.92 2.69 -7.82
N CYS A 181 13.66 1.84 -7.14
CA CYS A 181 15.07 2.07 -6.88
C CYS A 181 15.87 2.24 -8.18
N LYS A 182 15.59 1.41 -9.19
CA LYS A 182 16.23 1.52 -10.51
C LYS A 182 15.87 2.82 -11.23
N ILE A 183 14.59 3.20 -11.25
CA ILE A 183 14.09 4.46 -11.81
C ILE A 183 14.75 5.67 -11.13
N LEU A 184 14.97 5.60 -9.81
CA LEU A 184 15.62 6.66 -9.02
C LEU A 184 17.15 6.66 -9.15
N GLY A 185 17.72 5.81 -10.01
CA GLY A 185 19.13 5.81 -10.37
C GLY A 185 20.05 4.97 -9.50
N ALA A 186 19.51 4.05 -8.67
CA ALA A 186 20.34 3.16 -7.86
C ALA A 186 21.38 2.43 -8.72
N LYS A 187 22.64 2.43 -8.26
CA LYS A 187 23.77 1.86 -8.99
C LYS A 187 23.74 0.35 -9.07
N PHE A 188 23.33 -0.30 -8.00
CA PHE A 188 23.29 -1.75 -7.92
C PHE A 188 22.20 -2.20 -6.94
N ILE A 189 21.36 -3.13 -7.37
CA ILE A 189 20.22 -3.63 -6.59
C ILE A 189 20.35 -5.15 -6.48
N LEU A 190 20.51 -5.65 -5.24
CA LEU A 190 20.46 -7.06 -4.92
C LEU A 190 19.16 -7.37 -4.18
N LEU A 191 18.37 -8.34 -4.69
CA LEU A 191 17.11 -8.72 -4.08
C LEU A 191 17.16 -10.14 -3.56
N GLY A 192 16.84 -10.33 -2.27
CA GLY A 192 16.73 -11.63 -1.61
C GLY A 192 15.29 -12.15 -1.61
N GLY A 193 15.12 -13.45 -1.90
CA GLY A 193 13.81 -14.10 -1.85
C GLY A 193 13.94 -15.59 -2.14
N HIS A 194 12.81 -16.30 -2.28
CA HIS A 194 12.86 -17.77 -2.51
C HIS A 194 11.86 -18.27 -3.58
N HIS A 195 11.01 -17.41 -4.14
CA HIS A 195 10.09 -17.77 -5.22
C HIS A 195 10.71 -17.48 -6.58
N GLU A 196 11.07 -18.50 -7.33
CA GLU A 196 11.83 -18.37 -8.60
C GLU A 196 11.15 -17.43 -9.62
N ALA A 197 9.85 -17.61 -9.89
CA ALA A 197 9.12 -16.76 -10.83
C ALA A 197 9.12 -15.27 -10.41
N ARG A 198 9.04 -14.98 -9.10
CA ARG A 198 9.09 -13.63 -8.58
C ARG A 198 10.49 -13.03 -8.63
N MET A 199 11.51 -13.83 -8.39
CA MET A 199 12.91 -13.40 -8.54
C MET A 199 13.24 -13.09 -10.00
N THR A 200 12.76 -13.92 -10.95
CA THR A 200 12.87 -13.62 -12.40
C THR A 200 12.23 -12.28 -12.72
N LYS A 201 11.01 -12.05 -12.21
CA LYS A 201 10.33 -10.75 -12.41
C LYS A 201 11.11 -9.58 -11.82
N ALA A 202 11.75 -9.74 -10.66
CA ALA A 202 12.59 -8.70 -10.07
C ALA A 202 13.77 -8.32 -10.96
N LEU A 203 14.42 -9.30 -11.63
CA LEU A 203 15.49 -9.04 -12.61
C LEU A 203 14.97 -8.25 -13.82
N GLU A 204 13.79 -8.62 -14.34
CA GLU A 204 13.18 -7.92 -15.49
C GLU A 204 12.91 -6.44 -15.22
N VAL A 205 12.57 -6.09 -13.97
CA VAL A 205 12.13 -4.72 -13.62
C VAL A 205 13.23 -3.87 -12.98
N GLY A 206 14.41 -4.43 -12.68
CA GLY A 206 15.49 -3.56 -12.22
C GLY A 206 16.47 -4.11 -11.19
N ALA A 207 16.24 -5.29 -10.60
CA ALA A 207 17.27 -5.94 -9.78
C ALA A 207 18.43 -6.39 -10.67
N ASP A 208 19.66 -6.14 -10.22
CA ASP A 208 20.88 -6.58 -10.93
C ASP A 208 21.25 -8.02 -10.56
N VAL A 209 20.95 -8.43 -9.31
CA VAL A 209 21.19 -9.78 -8.80
C VAL A 209 20.02 -10.21 -7.91
N VAL A 210 19.63 -11.48 -8.03
CA VAL A 210 18.69 -12.10 -7.09
C VAL A 210 19.37 -13.25 -6.34
N VAL A 211 19.02 -13.42 -5.07
CA VAL A 211 19.58 -14.45 -4.18
C VAL A 211 18.45 -15.30 -3.63
N ASN A 212 18.53 -16.63 -3.87
CA ASN A 212 17.58 -17.56 -3.27
C ASN A 212 17.97 -17.82 -1.81
N THR A 213 17.27 -17.18 -0.88
CA THR A 213 17.55 -17.19 0.55
C THR A 213 17.31 -18.56 1.23
N HIS A 214 16.68 -19.53 0.54
CA HIS A 214 16.60 -20.92 0.99
C HIS A 214 17.84 -21.75 0.60
N LYS A 215 18.63 -21.27 -0.37
CA LYS A 215 19.77 -22.00 -0.92
C LYS A 215 21.11 -21.32 -0.61
N GLU A 216 21.10 -20.01 -0.35
CA GLU A 216 22.29 -19.18 -0.28
C GLU A 216 22.20 -18.15 0.86
N ASP A 217 23.33 -17.85 1.50
CA ASP A 217 23.40 -16.78 2.52
C ASP A 217 23.41 -15.41 1.84
N ILE A 218 22.40 -14.60 2.15
CA ILE A 218 22.25 -13.24 1.60
C ILE A 218 23.41 -12.33 2.00
N VAL A 219 23.94 -12.48 3.23
CA VAL A 219 25.03 -11.64 3.74
C VAL A 219 26.32 -11.92 2.98
N GLU A 220 26.66 -13.20 2.76
CA GLU A 220 27.80 -13.60 1.93
C GLU A 220 27.70 -13.05 0.51
N LYS A 221 26.50 -13.12 -0.09
CA LYS A 221 26.27 -12.58 -1.44
C LYS A 221 26.40 -11.07 -1.50
N VAL A 222 25.88 -10.35 -0.52
CA VAL A 222 26.05 -8.90 -0.43
C VAL A 222 27.53 -8.54 -0.36
N HIS A 223 28.31 -9.20 0.52
CA HIS A 223 29.76 -8.95 0.61
C HIS A 223 30.50 -9.28 -0.69
N LYS A 224 30.11 -10.37 -1.37
CA LYS A 224 30.71 -10.78 -2.64
C LYS A 224 30.45 -9.78 -3.76
N TYR A 225 29.21 -9.29 -3.90
CA TYR A 225 28.80 -8.48 -5.07
C TYR A 225 29.02 -6.99 -4.88
N MET A 226 28.92 -6.47 -3.64
CA MET A 226 28.98 -5.03 -3.40
C MET A 226 29.81 -4.62 -2.18
N GLY A 227 30.43 -5.57 -1.46
CA GLY A 227 31.16 -5.33 -0.20
C GLY A 227 30.22 -5.02 0.97
N ALA A 228 29.47 -3.94 0.87
CA ALA A 228 28.41 -3.59 1.82
C ALA A 228 27.39 -2.66 1.15
N ALA A 229 26.17 -2.64 1.65
CA ALA A 229 25.08 -1.82 1.12
C ALA A 229 25.05 -0.41 1.70
N ASP A 230 24.62 0.55 0.90
CA ASP A 230 24.31 1.92 1.34
C ASP A 230 22.93 1.98 1.99
N LEU A 231 22.00 1.15 1.50
CA LEU A 231 20.62 1.03 1.97
C LEU A 231 20.19 -0.43 1.96
N TYR A 232 19.62 -0.89 3.05
CA TYR A 232 18.93 -2.18 3.14
C TYR A 232 17.43 -1.93 3.37
N ILE A 233 16.59 -2.50 2.52
CA ILE A 233 15.14 -2.36 2.60
C ILE A 233 14.54 -3.72 2.97
N ASP A 234 13.93 -3.81 4.14
CA ASP A 234 13.22 -5.00 4.60
C ASP A 234 11.75 -4.92 4.19
N ALA A 235 11.37 -5.67 3.15
CA ALA A 235 9.99 -5.82 2.68
C ALA A 235 9.29 -7.08 3.27
N VAL A 236 9.90 -7.73 4.26
CA VAL A 236 9.37 -8.89 5.00
C VAL A 236 8.92 -8.50 6.40
N GLY A 237 9.78 -7.81 7.15
CA GLY A 237 9.47 -7.24 8.46
C GLY A 237 9.51 -8.24 9.61
N ASN A 238 10.60 -9.02 9.74
CA ASN A 238 10.81 -9.90 10.90
C ASN A 238 12.22 -9.74 11.50
N GLY A 239 12.42 -10.25 12.72
CA GLY A 239 13.69 -10.13 13.43
C GLY A 239 14.88 -10.74 12.71
N ASN A 240 14.68 -11.84 11.96
CA ASN A 240 15.75 -12.48 11.21
C ASN A 240 16.20 -11.61 10.02
N THR A 241 15.28 -11.09 9.23
CA THR A 241 15.61 -10.21 8.10
C THR A 241 16.27 -8.91 8.56
N LEU A 242 15.85 -8.37 9.71
CA LEU A 242 16.51 -7.21 10.32
C LEU A 242 17.95 -7.52 10.76
N SER A 243 18.18 -8.67 11.40
CA SER A 243 19.53 -9.13 11.80
C SER A 243 20.44 -9.32 10.58
N GLN A 244 19.93 -9.83 9.48
CA GLN A 244 20.66 -9.92 8.22
C GLN A 244 21.00 -8.53 7.67
N GLY A 245 20.06 -7.57 7.75
CA GLY A 245 20.28 -6.19 7.32
C GLY A 245 21.42 -5.51 8.05
N LEU A 246 21.53 -5.69 9.38
CA LEU A 246 22.63 -5.16 10.20
C LEU A 246 24.02 -5.69 9.76
N ARG A 247 24.07 -6.90 9.20
CA ARG A 247 25.30 -7.52 8.69
C ARG A 247 25.61 -7.15 7.23
N CYS A 248 24.63 -6.64 6.50
CA CYS A 248 24.76 -6.25 5.10
C CYS A 248 25.16 -4.78 4.92
N ILE A 249 24.86 -3.90 5.90
CA ILE A 249 24.98 -2.47 5.77
C ILE A 249 26.39 -1.96 6.08
N LYS A 250 26.85 -0.92 5.36
CA LYS A 250 28.09 -0.24 5.67
C LYS A 250 27.94 0.67 6.92
N PRO A 251 29.04 1.07 7.59
CA PRO A 251 28.96 2.11 8.60
C PRO A 251 28.33 3.40 8.04
N GLY A 252 27.34 3.94 8.74
CA GLY A 252 26.57 5.12 8.30
C GLY A 252 25.55 4.86 7.20
N GLY A 253 25.31 3.59 6.83
CA GLY A 253 24.23 3.20 5.92
C GLY A 253 22.86 3.23 6.59
N THR A 254 21.80 3.06 5.81
CA THR A 254 20.41 3.12 6.27
C THR A 254 19.73 1.77 6.19
N ILE A 255 18.95 1.40 7.20
CA ILE A 255 18.01 0.27 7.16
C ILE A 255 16.59 0.83 7.15
N GLY A 256 15.84 0.52 6.10
CA GLY A 256 14.42 0.85 5.96
C GLY A 256 13.55 -0.38 6.19
N ILE A 257 12.69 -0.36 7.20
CA ILE A 257 11.71 -1.41 7.45
C ILE A 257 10.40 -1.00 6.82
N TYR A 258 9.99 -1.70 5.76
CA TYR A 258 8.74 -1.49 5.07
C TYR A 258 7.72 -2.61 5.35
N GLY A 259 8.22 -3.84 5.45
CA GLY A 259 7.38 -5.00 5.74
C GLY A 259 6.78 -4.92 7.14
N ILE A 260 5.53 -5.33 7.26
CA ILE A 260 4.84 -5.42 8.54
C ILE A 260 4.72 -6.91 8.87
N GLY A 261 5.55 -7.41 9.77
CA GLY A 261 5.52 -8.81 10.22
C GLY A 261 4.12 -9.26 10.66
N LEU A 262 3.74 -10.47 10.31
CA LEU A 262 2.44 -11.05 10.65
C LEU A 262 2.33 -11.48 12.13
N LYS A 263 3.45 -11.58 12.82
CA LYS A 263 3.50 -11.85 14.28
C LYS A 263 4.28 -10.74 14.95
N ASN A 264 3.78 -10.28 16.11
CA ASN A 264 4.59 -9.55 17.06
C ASN A 264 5.64 -10.57 17.58
N ASP A 265 6.80 -10.62 16.94
CA ASP A 265 7.97 -11.20 17.56
C ASP A 265 8.41 -10.17 18.63
N ASP A 266 8.08 -10.48 19.89
CA ASP A 266 8.53 -9.76 21.09
C ASP A 266 10.05 -9.74 21.18
#